data_4601cd6bbe5f5635ad637626cb3d63d1
#
_entry.id   4601cd6bbe5f5635ad637626cb3d63d1
#
_cell.length_a   1.000
_cell.length_b   1.000
_cell.length_c   1.000
_cell.angle_alpha   90.00
_cell.angle_beta   90.00
_cell.angle_gamma   90.00
#
_symmetry.space_group_name_H-M   'P 1'
#
loop_
_entity.id
_entity.type
_entity.pdbx_description
1 polymer ?
#
loop_
_entity_poly.entity_id
_entity_poly.type
_entity_poly.pdbx_seq_one_letter_code
_entity_poly.pdbx_strand_id
1 'polypeptide(L)'
;KAMATDPSIIDASATYIRIEAIANVFGILSQFALVGLVTLGKDKLVYILIVVKLVLCVFLDLFLVSSLSCSANMGVNGIGVTNIIVNFIIFGTTLFLLVKNEVNVFNKEKMVFKWMKEFVRIGGISGLESFVRNLAYMVMVARMVNVVNEQGTYWVANNFIWGWLLLPITQLG
;
A
#
# COMPACT_ATOMS: atom_id res chain seq x y z
N LYS A 1 2.55 -20.94 -5.02
CA LYS A 1 3.19 -22.12 -5.67
C LYS A 1 3.33 -21.97 -7.19
N ALA A 2 2.35 -21.39 -7.88
CA ALA A 2 2.40 -21.23 -9.35
C ALA A 2 3.42 -20.18 -9.85
N MET A 3 3.85 -19.27 -9.01
CA MET A 3 4.76 -18.15 -9.36
C MET A 3 6.16 -18.28 -8.75
N ALA A 4 6.37 -19.17 -7.79
CA ALA A 4 7.68 -19.36 -7.16
C ALA A 4 8.48 -20.42 -7.93
N THR A 5 9.67 -20.02 -8.39
CA THR A 5 10.61 -20.89 -9.09
C THR A 5 11.37 -21.79 -8.10
N ASP A 6 11.60 -21.28 -6.88
CA ASP A 6 12.32 -21.99 -5.82
C ASP A 6 11.37 -22.38 -4.68
N PRO A 7 11.25 -23.68 -4.36
CA PRO A 7 10.41 -24.17 -3.26
C PRO A 7 10.81 -23.62 -1.88
N SER A 8 12.07 -23.31 -1.68
CA SER A 8 12.59 -22.82 -0.39
C SER A 8 12.02 -21.44 0.01
N ILE A 9 11.61 -20.66 -0.99
CA ILE A 9 11.10 -19.29 -0.79
C ILE A 9 9.58 -19.28 -0.53
N ILE A 10 8.88 -20.37 -0.79
CA ILE A 10 7.41 -20.43 -0.73
C ILE A 10 6.89 -20.10 0.67
N ASP A 11 7.44 -20.70 1.70
CA ASP A 11 6.96 -20.52 3.08
C ASP A 11 7.28 -19.12 3.63
N ALA A 12 8.47 -18.61 3.32
CA ALA A 12 8.85 -17.23 3.66
C ALA A 12 7.94 -16.22 2.96
N SER A 13 7.69 -16.42 1.66
CA SER A 13 6.79 -15.56 0.88
C SER A 13 5.35 -15.64 1.37
N ALA A 14 4.86 -16.82 1.73
CA ALA A 14 3.51 -17.00 2.27
C ALA A 14 3.33 -16.26 3.60
N THR A 15 4.34 -16.31 4.47
CA THR A 15 4.34 -15.58 5.74
C THR A 15 4.35 -14.07 5.51
N TYR A 16 5.23 -13.58 4.63
CA TYR A 16 5.27 -12.17 4.27
C TYR A 16 3.94 -11.68 3.70
N ILE A 17 3.32 -12.41 2.76
CA ILE A 17 2.04 -12.05 2.16
C ILE A 17 0.92 -11.96 3.21
N ARG A 18 0.91 -12.85 4.20
CA ARG A 18 -0.07 -12.79 5.30
C ARG A 18 0.09 -11.54 6.14
N ILE A 19 1.33 -11.18 6.49
CA ILE A 19 1.63 -9.95 7.25
C ILE A 19 1.24 -8.72 6.42
N GLU A 20 1.63 -8.69 5.16
CA GLU A 20 1.35 -7.59 4.25
C GLU A 20 -0.16 -7.43 3.97
N ALA A 21 -0.92 -8.51 3.95
CA ALA A 21 -2.38 -8.44 3.82
C ALA A 21 -3.02 -7.67 5.00
N ILE A 22 -2.52 -7.85 6.22
CA ILE A 22 -2.95 -7.10 7.39
C ILE A 22 -2.54 -5.62 7.25
N ALA A 23 -1.29 -5.38 6.85
CA ALA A 23 -0.79 -4.03 6.60
C ALA A 23 -1.63 -3.26 5.58
N ASN A 24 -2.06 -3.94 4.51
CA ASN A 24 -2.90 -3.37 3.46
C ASN A 24 -4.29 -2.95 3.98
N VAL A 25 -4.89 -3.69 4.90
CA VAL A 25 -6.17 -3.28 5.52
C VAL A 25 -6.01 -1.93 6.22
N PHE A 26 -4.98 -1.78 7.08
CA PHE A 26 -4.70 -0.50 7.73
C PHE A 26 -4.29 0.58 6.73
N GLY A 27 -3.58 0.21 5.67
CA GLY A 27 -3.21 1.10 4.57
C GLY A 27 -4.42 1.71 3.88
N ILE A 28 -5.40 0.89 3.52
CA ILE A 28 -6.66 1.33 2.91
C ILE A 28 -7.44 2.25 3.85
N LEU A 29 -7.60 1.87 5.12
CA LEU A 29 -8.27 2.69 6.12
C LEU A 29 -7.56 4.04 6.31
N SER A 30 -6.24 4.04 6.34
CA SER A 30 -5.42 5.25 6.40
C SER A 30 -5.65 6.16 5.19
N GLN A 31 -5.69 5.60 3.98
CA GLN A 31 -5.95 6.37 2.76
C GLN A 31 -7.35 6.99 2.76
N PHE A 32 -8.37 6.23 3.17
CA PHE A 32 -9.73 6.79 3.30
C PHE A 32 -9.76 7.98 4.27
N ALA A 33 -9.10 7.84 5.42
CA ALA A 33 -9.03 8.93 6.39
C ALA A 33 -8.27 10.16 5.84
N LEU A 34 -7.17 9.96 5.11
CA LEU A 34 -6.42 11.04 4.44
C LEU A 34 -7.27 11.76 3.39
N VAL A 35 -8.02 11.04 2.57
CA VAL A 35 -8.97 11.64 1.60
C VAL A 35 -10.00 12.50 2.33
N GLY A 36 -10.47 12.06 3.51
CA GLY A 36 -11.33 12.89 4.37
C GLY A 36 -10.71 14.23 4.75
N LEU A 37 -9.40 14.29 5.05
CA LEU A 37 -8.70 15.56 5.31
C LEU A 37 -8.57 16.42 4.06
N VAL A 38 -8.36 15.83 2.89
CA VAL A 38 -8.31 16.55 1.60
C VAL A 38 -9.65 17.22 1.33
N THR A 39 -10.76 16.49 1.50
CA THR A 39 -12.11 17.05 1.27
C THR A 39 -12.46 18.21 2.22
N LEU A 40 -11.79 18.29 3.37
CA LEU A 40 -11.90 19.42 4.31
C LEU A 40 -10.99 20.61 3.94
N GLY A 41 -10.24 20.54 2.83
CA GLY A 41 -9.27 21.56 2.44
C GLY A 41 -8.06 21.65 3.35
N LYS A 42 -7.72 20.57 4.07
CA LYS A 42 -6.57 20.51 4.99
C LYS A 42 -5.32 19.88 4.33
N ASP A 43 -5.05 20.22 3.08
CA ASP A 43 -3.97 19.64 2.29
C ASP A 43 -2.60 19.73 2.96
N LYS A 44 -2.33 20.83 3.67
CA LYS A 44 -1.07 21.00 4.43
C LYS A 44 -0.86 19.90 5.47
N LEU A 45 -1.92 19.48 6.16
CA LEU A 45 -1.83 18.40 7.14
C LEU A 45 -1.56 17.06 6.45
N VAL A 46 -2.14 16.85 5.29
CA VAL A 46 -1.92 15.64 4.49
C VAL A 46 -0.46 15.54 4.06
N TYR A 47 0.14 16.63 3.56
CA TYR A 47 1.57 16.66 3.22
C TYR A 47 2.46 16.35 4.43
N ILE A 48 2.17 16.95 5.59
CA ILE A 48 2.91 16.66 6.82
C ILE A 48 2.81 15.17 7.19
N LEU A 49 1.61 14.60 7.12
CA LEU A 49 1.39 13.18 7.44
C LEU A 49 2.13 12.24 6.47
N ILE A 50 2.19 12.60 5.18
CA ILE A 50 2.95 11.84 4.18
C ILE A 50 4.45 11.88 4.50
N VAL A 51 5.00 13.05 4.85
CA VAL A 51 6.40 13.17 5.25
C VAL A 51 6.68 12.39 6.53
N VAL A 52 5.81 12.50 7.53
CA VAL A 52 5.93 11.72 8.78
C VAL A 52 5.88 10.23 8.50
N LYS A 53 4.97 9.78 7.62
CA LYS A 53 4.89 8.39 7.17
C LYS A 53 6.22 7.91 6.57
N LEU A 54 6.80 8.69 5.66
CA LEU A 54 8.07 8.38 5.02
C LEU A 54 9.21 8.23 6.06
N VAL A 55 9.34 9.21 6.95
CA VAL A 55 10.38 9.19 7.99
C VAL A 55 10.21 7.99 8.92
N LEU A 56 8.98 7.68 9.34
CA LEU A 56 8.70 6.52 10.18
C LEU A 56 9.00 5.21 9.45
N CYS A 57 8.67 5.08 8.17
CA CYS A 57 9.03 3.90 7.37
C CYS A 57 10.54 3.69 7.36
N VAL A 58 11.31 4.72 6.97
CA VAL A 58 12.77 4.62 6.89
C VAL A 58 13.37 4.28 8.27
N PHE A 59 12.91 4.93 9.33
CA PHE A 59 13.40 4.67 10.68
C PHE A 59 13.12 3.24 11.14
N LEU A 60 11.88 2.76 10.96
CA LEU A 60 11.51 1.40 11.36
C LEU A 60 12.18 0.34 10.48
N ASP A 61 12.35 0.58 9.19
CA ASP A 61 13.05 -0.35 8.30
C ASP A 61 14.53 -0.48 8.70
N LEU A 62 15.19 0.63 9.05
CA LEU A 62 16.55 0.59 9.60
C LEU A 62 16.63 -0.20 10.91
N PHE A 63 15.58 -0.13 11.73
CA PHE A 63 15.56 -0.84 13.03
C PHE A 63 15.14 -2.31 12.91
N LEU A 64 14.18 -2.64 12.04
CA LEU A 64 13.62 -4.00 11.92
C LEU A 64 14.30 -4.87 10.87
N VAL A 65 14.77 -4.27 9.77
CA VAL A 65 15.24 -4.99 8.57
C VAL A 65 16.77 -4.99 8.47
N SER A 66 17.42 -3.91 8.92
CA SER A 66 18.87 -3.75 8.77
C SER A 66 19.67 -4.83 9.51
N SER A 67 20.87 -5.08 9.01
CA SER A 67 21.86 -5.95 9.66
C SER A 67 22.73 -5.24 10.72
N LEU A 68 22.31 -4.04 11.18
CA LEU A 68 22.99 -3.29 12.24
C LEU A 68 22.89 -4.03 13.59
N SER A 69 23.89 -3.86 14.45
CA SER A 69 23.96 -4.53 15.78
C SER A 69 22.75 -4.24 16.69
N CYS A 70 22.02 -3.16 16.46
CA CYS A 70 20.82 -2.78 17.21
C CYS A 70 19.52 -3.18 16.51
N SER A 71 19.58 -3.84 15.36
CA SER A 71 18.42 -4.23 14.58
C SER A 71 17.86 -5.58 15.02
N ALA A 72 16.54 -5.73 14.91
CA ALA A 72 15.85 -6.99 15.17
C ALA A 72 16.13 -8.07 14.10
N ASN A 73 16.75 -7.69 12.97
CA ASN A 73 17.15 -8.56 11.85
C ASN A 73 16.03 -9.51 11.38
N MET A 74 14.80 -8.98 11.26
CA MET A 74 13.62 -9.75 10.85
C MET A 74 13.58 -10.04 9.34
N GLY A 75 14.56 -9.52 8.57
CA GLY A 75 14.61 -9.69 7.12
C GLY A 75 13.36 -9.13 6.44
N VAL A 76 12.88 -9.83 5.41
CA VAL A 76 11.73 -9.39 4.60
C VAL A 76 10.45 -9.23 5.42
N ASN A 77 10.23 -10.05 6.44
CA ASN A 77 9.05 -9.95 7.31
C ASN A 77 9.04 -8.64 8.12
N GLY A 78 10.22 -8.07 8.40
CA GLY A 78 10.36 -6.76 9.05
C GLY A 78 9.66 -5.64 8.27
N ILE A 79 9.73 -5.66 6.93
CA ILE A 79 9.05 -4.68 6.06
C ILE A 79 7.53 -4.73 6.27
N GLY A 80 6.96 -5.94 6.31
CA GLY A 80 5.53 -6.11 6.55
C GLY A 80 5.11 -5.59 7.94
N VAL A 81 5.92 -5.82 8.96
CA VAL A 81 5.68 -5.30 10.32
C VAL A 81 5.79 -3.77 10.35
N THR A 82 6.80 -3.19 9.69
CA THR A 82 6.92 -1.74 9.50
C THR A 82 5.64 -1.17 8.89
N ASN A 83 5.14 -1.77 7.81
CA ASN A 83 3.93 -1.33 7.13
C ASN A 83 2.70 -1.36 8.04
N ILE A 84 2.53 -2.39 8.86
CA ILE A 84 1.44 -2.46 9.84
C ILE A 84 1.54 -1.30 10.83
N ILE A 85 2.70 -1.12 11.47
CA ILE A 85 2.90 -0.11 12.51
C ILE A 85 2.69 1.28 11.94
N VAL A 86 3.31 1.59 10.82
CA VAL A 86 3.22 2.92 10.19
C VAL A 86 1.80 3.23 9.75
N ASN A 87 1.13 2.31 9.06
CA ASN A 87 -0.24 2.53 8.62
C ASN A 87 -1.21 2.66 9.81
N PHE A 88 -1.00 1.91 10.89
CA PHE A 88 -1.79 2.03 12.11
C PHE A 88 -1.61 3.41 12.77
N ILE A 89 -0.36 3.88 12.91
CA ILE A 89 -0.04 5.20 13.48
C ILE A 89 -0.66 6.32 12.62
N ILE A 90 -0.47 6.26 11.31
CA ILE A 90 -1.02 7.27 10.39
C ILE A 90 -2.55 7.27 10.41
N PHE A 91 -3.18 6.09 10.44
CA PHE A 91 -4.63 5.98 10.56
C PHE A 91 -5.14 6.62 11.85
N GLY A 92 -4.56 6.27 13.00
CA GLY A 92 -4.94 6.82 14.29
C GLY A 92 -4.74 8.34 14.37
N THR A 93 -3.60 8.84 13.88
CA THR A 93 -3.30 10.27 13.83
C THR A 93 -4.28 11.01 12.92
N THR A 94 -4.60 10.45 11.76
CA THR A 94 -5.55 11.05 10.81
C THR A 94 -6.96 11.07 11.37
N LEU A 95 -7.42 10.00 12.03
CA LEU A 95 -8.71 9.98 12.72
C LEU A 95 -8.77 11.03 13.82
N PHE A 96 -7.71 11.15 14.63
CA PHE A 96 -7.64 12.19 15.67
C PHE A 96 -7.76 13.60 15.09
N LEU A 97 -7.08 13.86 13.97
CA LEU A 97 -7.17 15.15 13.28
C LEU A 97 -8.56 15.40 12.68
N LEU A 98 -9.23 14.37 12.14
CA LEU A 98 -10.61 14.49 11.65
C LEU A 98 -11.57 14.86 12.78
N VAL A 99 -11.51 14.17 13.91
CA VAL A 99 -12.34 14.48 15.10
C VAL A 99 -12.05 15.88 15.63
N LYS A 100 -10.78 16.27 15.68
CA LYS A 100 -10.39 17.62 16.12
C LYS A 100 -10.91 18.74 15.20
N ASN A 101 -11.12 18.44 13.92
CA ASN A 101 -11.71 19.39 12.96
C ASN A 101 -13.25 19.27 12.86
N GLU A 102 -13.88 18.83 13.94
CA GLU A 102 -15.35 18.75 14.11
C GLU A 102 -16.06 17.80 13.14
N VAL A 103 -15.33 16.88 12.54
CA VAL A 103 -15.94 15.83 11.73
C VAL A 103 -16.50 14.75 12.65
N ASN A 104 -17.81 14.63 12.69
CA ASN A 104 -18.48 13.54 13.40
C ASN A 104 -18.28 12.22 12.66
N VAL A 105 -17.12 11.58 12.87
CA VAL A 105 -16.76 10.30 12.25
C VAL A 105 -17.74 9.18 12.64
N PHE A 106 -18.34 9.30 13.83
CA PHE A 106 -19.31 8.34 14.36
C PHE A 106 -20.72 8.96 14.46
N ASN A 107 -21.21 9.57 13.37
CA ASN A 107 -22.56 10.10 13.37
C ASN A 107 -23.58 8.94 13.43
N LYS A 108 -24.54 9.02 14.38
CA LYS A 108 -25.63 8.04 14.52
C LYS A 108 -26.81 8.28 13.56
N GLU A 109 -26.67 9.19 12.61
CA GLU A 109 -27.68 9.40 11.61
C GLU A 109 -27.82 8.19 10.68
N LYS A 110 -29.04 7.96 10.19
CA LYS A 110 -29.32 6.84 9.31
C LYS A 110 -28.44 6.92 8.07
N MET A 111 -27.57 5.90 7.88
CA MET A 111 -26.73 5.81 6.69
C MET A 111 -27.59 5.77 5.41
N VAL A 112 -27.46 6.76 4.58
CA VAL A 112 -28.14 6.82 3.29
C VAL A 112 -27.24 6.16 2.24
N PHE A 113 -27.56 4.94 1.85
CA PHE A 113 -26.76 4.16 0.88
C PHE A 113 -27.04 4.53 -0.60
N LYS A 114 -27.73 5.63 -0.86
CA LYS A 114 -28.10 6.03 -2.23
C LYS A 114 -26.87 6.28 -3.13
N TRP A 115 -25.79 6.79 -2.56
CA TRP A 115 -24.51 7.02 -3.26
C TRP A 115 -23.77 5.72 -3.60
N MET A 116 -24.06 4.62 -2.90
CA MET A 116 -23.36 3.35 -3.09
C MET A 116 -23.59 2.78 -4.49
N LYS A 117 -24.75 3.02 -5.10
CA LYS A 117 -25.02 2.57 -6.47
C LYS A 117 -24.07 3.21 -7.48
N GLU A 118 -23.80 4.51 -7.36
CA GLU A 118 -22.85 5.22 -8.23
C GLU A 118 -21.42 4.80 -7.93
N PHE A 119 -21.07 4.65 -6.65
CA PHE A 119 -19.76 4.19 -6.23
C PHE A 119 -19.45 2.80 -6.79
N VAL A 120 -20.39 1.84 -6.69
CA VAL A 120 -20.20 0.49 -7.25
C VAL A 120 -20.12 0.52 -8.77
N ARG A 121 -20.88 1.38 -9.43
CA ARG A 121 -20.83 1.51 -10.89
C ARG A 121 -19.47 2.03 -11.37
N ILE A 122 -18.96 3.10 -10.77
CA ILE A 122 -17.68 3.72 -11.15
C ILE A 122 -16.52 2.86 -10.67
N GLY A 123 -16.52 2.48 -9.41
CA GLY A 123 -15.48 1.65 -8.79
C GLY A 123 -15.43 0.25 -9.37
N GLY A 124 -16.57 -0.33 -9.78
CA GLY A 124 -16.63 -1.63 -10.41
C GLY A 124 -15.93 -1.66 -11.77
N ILE A 125 -16.12 -0.64 -12.59
CA ILE A 125 -15.43 -0.54 -13.90
C ILE A 125 -13.91 -0.38 -13.69
N SER A 126 -13.50 0.54 -12.81
CA SER A 126 -12.09 0.77 -12.49
C SER A 126 -11.45 -0.44 -11.80
N GLY A 127 -12.21 -1.12 -10.93
CA GLY A 127 -11.77 -2.37 -10.29
C GLY A 127 -11.59 -3.50 -11.30
N LEU A 128 -12.50 -3.64 -12.27
CA LEU A 128 -12.39 -4.63 -13.34
C LEU A 128 -11.18 -4.36 -14.22
N GLU A 129 -10.94 -3.11 -14.62
CA GLU A 129 -9.73 -2.73 -15.36
C GLU A 129 -8.46 -3.12 -14.61
N SER A 130 -8.39 -2.76 -13.33
CA SER A 130 -7.25 -3.11 -12.47
C SER A 130 -7.08 -4.62 -12.32
N PHE A 131 -8.18 -5.37 -12.19
CA PHE A 131 -8.18 -6.82 -12.12
C PHE A 131 -7.63 -7.45 -13.40
N VAL A 132 -8.11 -7.03 -14.58
CA VAL A 132 -7.65 -7.53 -15.88
C VAL A 132 -6.17 -7.22 -16.07
N ARG A 133 -5.73 -6.01 -15.76
CA ARG A 133 -4.32 -5.61 -15.83
C ARG A 133 -3.43 -6.47 -14.92
N ASN A 134 -3.85 -6.70 -13.68
CA ASN A 134 -3.10 -7.53 -12.75
C ASN A 134 -3.09 -9.01 -13.18
N LEU A 135 -4.19 -9.51 -13.75
CA LEU A 135 -4.25 -10.87 -14.29
C LEU A 135 -3.29 -11.05 -15.48
N ALA A 136 -3.30 -10.10 -16.42
CA ALA A 136 -2.38 -10.10 -17.55
C ALA A 136 -0.92 -10.06 -17.08
N TYR A 137 -0.61 -9.20 -16.11
CA TYR A 137 0.69 -9.12 -15.48
C TYR A 137 1.11 -10.45 -14.83
N MET A 138 0.21 -11.09 -14.09
CA MET A 138 0.46 -12.39 -13.44
C MET A 138 0.75 -13.49 -14.47
N VAL A 139 0.01 -13.52 -15.60
CA VAL A 139 0.27 -14.44 -16.69
C VAL A 139 1.64 -14.17 -17.33
N MET A 140 1.98 -12.92 -17.56
CA MET A 140 3.27 -12.52 -18.11
C MET A 140 4.43 -12.97 -17.20
N VAL A 141 4.35 -12.69 -15.91
CA VAL A 141 5.38 -13.11 -14.93
C VAL A 141 5.51 -14.64 -14.91
N ALA A 142 4.40 -15.38 -14.86
CA ALA A 142 4.42 -16.83 -14.79
C ALA A 142 4.97 -17.48 -16.08
N ARG A 143 4.71 -16.87 -17.25
CA ARG A 143 5.05 -17.47 -18.54
C ARG A 143 6.38 -16.99 -19.12
N MET A 144 6.77 -15.77 -18.87
CA MET A 144 7.97 -15.16 -19.48
C MET A 144 9.10 -14.98 -18.46
N VAL A 145 8.83 -14.30 -17.37
CA VAL A 145 9.88 -13.91 -16.40
C VAL A 145 10.43 -15.11 -15.63
N ASN A 146 9.57 -16.08 -15.28
CA ASN A 146 9.99 -17.31 -14.59
C ASN A 146 10.83 -18.22 -15.47
N VAL A 147 10.59 -18.24 -16.79
CA VAL A 147 11.36 -19.07 -17.73
C VAL A 147 12.80 -18.58 -17.85
N VAL A 148 13.02 -17.29 -17.75
CA VAL A 148 14.36 -16.67 -17.91
C VAL A 148 15.11 -16.59 -16.57
N ASN A 149 14.48 -16.89 -15.44
CA ASN A 149 15.06 -16.77 -14.08
C ASN A 149 15.56 -15.34 -13.72
N GLU A 150 15.09 -14.31 -14.40
CA GLU A 150 15.53 -12.92 -14.27
C GLU A 150 14.49 -12.06 -13.54
N GLN A 151 13.80 -12.62 -12.57
CA GLN A 151 12.73 -11.92 -11.85
C GLN A 151 13.23 -10.65 -11.14
N GLY A 152 14.39 -10.73 -10.49
CA GLY A 152 14.98 -9.60 -9.76
C GLY A 152 15.30 -8.44 -10.70
N THR A 153 15.98 -8.73 -11.81
CA THR A 153 16.32 -7.74 -12.84
C THR A 153 15.08 -7.12 -13.45
N TYR A 154 14.07 -7.93 -13.76
CA TYR A 154 12.79 -7.46 -14.28
C TYR A 154 12.09 -6.50 -13.30
N TRP A 155 12.02 -6.83 -12.01
CA TRP A 155 11.39 -5.98 -11.00
C TRP A 155 12.07 -4.63 -10.83
N VAL A 156 13.40 -4.61 -10.80
CA VAL A 156 14.18 -3.37 -10.71
C VAL A 156 13.93 -2.50 -11.95
N ALA A 157 14.02 -3.07 -13.15
CA ALA A 157 13.78 -2.35 -14.39
C ALA A 157 12.33 -1.83 -14.48
N ASN A 158 11.35 -2.64 -14.11
CA ASN A 158 9.93 -2.27 -14.12
C ASN A 158 9.65 -1.10 -13.15
N ASN A 159 10.18 -1.15 -11.93
CA ASN A 159 10.03 -0.06 -10.96
C ASN A 159 10.71 1.22 -11.44
N PHE A 160 11.87 1.12 -12.11
CA PHE A 160 12.55 2.27 -12.65
C PHE A 160 11.73 2.91 -13.80
N ILE A 161 11.22 2.12 -14.71
CA ILE A 161 10.43 2.61 -15.85
C ILE A 161 9.13 3.25 -15.36
N TRP A 162 8.34 2.55 -14.55
CA TRP A 162 7.03 3.03 -14.09
C TRP A 162 7.12 4.07 -13.00
N GLY A 163 8.07 3.94 -12.07
CA GLY A 163 8.21 4.84 -10.94
C GLY A 163 8.92 6.15 -11.28
N TRP A 164 9.89 6.13 -12.19
CA TRP A 164 10.73 7.29 -12.49
C TRP A 164 10.52 7.86 -13.90
N LEU A 165 10.60 7.01 -14.91
CA LEU A 165 10.57 7.46 -16.29
C LEU A 165 9.17 7.93 -16.73
N LEU A 166 8.14 7.20 -16.32
CA LEU A 166 6.74 7.50 -16.67
C LEU A 166 6.03 8.41 -15.66
N LEU A 167 6.64 8.71 -14.53
CA LEU A 167 6.05 9.56 -13.51
C LEU A 167 5.61 10.94 -14.03
N PRO A 168 6.42 11.67 -14.84
CA PRO A 168 5.99 12.95 -15.41
C PRO A 168 4.76 12.80 -16.31
N ILE A 169 4.69 11.72 -17.09
CA ILE A 169 3.58 11.47 -18.03
C ILE A 169 2.30 11.15 -17.28
N THR A 170 2.38 10.36 -16.21
CA THR A 170 1.21 9.99 -15.39
C THR A 170 0.67 11.14 -14.55
N GLN A 171 1.46 12.20 -14.34
CA GLN A 171 1.04 13.39 -13.59
C GLN A 171 0.45 14.48 -14.51
N LEU A 172 0.66 14.40 -15.82
CA LEU A 172 0.18 15.36 -16.81
C LEU A 172 -1.17 14.97 -17.45
N GLY A 173 -1.65 13.75 -17.24
CA GLY A 173 -2.94 13.25 -17.70
C GLY A 173 -3.97 13.25 -16.61
#